data_c856d6dfafebec2fba8a341d282eba3f
#
_entry.id   c856d6dfafebec2fba8a341d282eba3f
#
_cell.length_a   1.000
_cell.length_b   1.000
_cell.length_c   1.000
_cell.angle_alpha   90.00
_cell.angle_beta   90.00
_cell.angle_gamma   90.00
#
_symmetry.space_group_name_H-M   'P 1'
#
loop_
_entity.id
_entity.type
_entity.pdbx_description
1 polymer ?
#
loop_
_entity_poly.entity_id
_entity_poly.type
_entity_poly.pdbx_seq_one_letter_code
_entity_poly.pdbx_strand_id
1 'polypeptide(L)'
;MARPLIVAVVGLALLAGTAGASWNATKSGDGAARGASLAQGAKPTAVKSGVVVITVTLSWSATPGATGYVVSRTGGVGSLGGTCTGTLATTTCADTPVLTLQTYTYTVTPARNSWRGAPSLGTSVST
;
A
#
# COMPACT_ATOMS: atom_id res chain seq x y z
N MET A 1 40.40 42.06 -42.45
CA MET A 1 40.30 41.66 -42.02
C MET A 1 39.66 40.93 -41.22
N ALA A 2 39.00 40.58 -40.75
CA ALA A 2 38.54 40.14 -39.99
C ALA A 2 37.85 39.42 -39.44
N ARG A 3 37.35 39.21 -39.20
CA ARG A 3 36.88 38.65 -38.70
C ARG A 3 36.17 38.07 -37.94
N PRO A 4 35.78 37.78 -37.60
CA PRO A 4 35.26 37.40 -36.84
C PRO A 4 34.42 36.73 -36.40
N LEU A 5 33.85 36.62 -36.24
CA LEU A 5 33.14 36.23 -35.80
C LEU A 5 32.60 35.26 -35.29
N ILE A 6 32.41 34.87 -35.17
CA ILE A 6 32.03 34.02 -34.75
C ILE A 6 31.61 33.49 -33.74
N VAL A 7 31.93 33.58 -33.35
CA VAL A 7 31.66 33.25 -32.38
C VAL A 7 30.55 32.94 -31.87
N ALA A 8 30.00 33.53 -31.91
CA ALA A 8 28.91 33.46 -31.46
C ALA A 8 28.41 32.28 -31.19
N VAL A 9 28.12 31.96 -31.71
CA VAL A 9 27.51 30.92 -31.59
C VAL A 9 27.40 30.16 -30.64
N VAL A 10 27.84 29.98 -30.39
CA VAL A 10 27.76 29.17 -29.54
C VAL A 10 26.99 29.12 -28.57
N GLY A 11 27.04 29.95 -28.21
CA GLY A 11 26.44 29.91 -27.19
C GLY A 11 25.38 29.16 -27.14
N LEU A 12 24.91 29.40 -27.66
CA LEU A 12 23.84 28.85 -27.65
C LEU A 12 23.75 27.66 -27.24
N ALA A 13 24.17 27.25 -27.51
CA ALA A 13 23.98 25.98 -27.30
C ALA A 13 23.74 25.71 -26.02
N LEU A 14 24.30 26.03 -25.61
CA LEU A 14 24.20 25.69 -24.51
C LEU A 14 23.12 25.68 -23.93
N LEU A 15 22.83 26.35 -24.06
CA LEU A 15 21.86 26.51 -23.48
C LEU A 15 21.19 25.50 -23.45
N ALA A 16 21.26 25.32 -24.00
CA ALA A 16 20.46 24.47 -24.21
C ALA A 16 20.42 23.58 -23.26
N GLY A 17 20.97 23.09 -23.32
CA GLY A 17 20.81 22.09 -22.57
C GLY A 17 20.38 22.26 -21.43
N THR A 18 20.80 22.67 -21.14
CA THR A 18 20.45 22.90 -20.06
C THR A 18 19.31 22.81 -19.75
N ALA A 19 19.04 23.38 -20.14
CA ALA A 19 17.89 23.48 -19.87
C ALA A 19 17.33 22.42 -19.41
N GLY A 20 17.07 21.95 -20.07
CA GLY A 20 16.31 20.98 -19.67
C GLY A 20 16.70 20.34 -18.56
N ALA A 21 17.51 20.05 -18.57
CA ALA A 21 17.90 19.29 -17.60
C ALA A 21 17.35 19.59 -16.48
N SER A 22 17.54 20.44 -16.25
CA SER A 22 17.21 20.71 -15.18
C SER A 22 16.13 20.32 -14.61
N TRP A 23 15.35 20.64 -15.09
CA TRP A 23 14.29 20.45 -14.48
C TRP A 23 14.09 19.33 -13.70
N ASN A 24 14.45 18.74 -13.75
CA ASN A 24 14.09 17.75 -13.08
C ASN A 24 14.75 17.72 -11.99
N ALA A 25 15.35 18.17 -11.98
CA ALA A 25 16.10 18.16 -11.07
C ALA A 25 15.60 17.76 -9.99
N THR A 26 15.02 17.57 -9.91
CA THR A 26 14.78 16.97 -8.98
C THR A 26 14.68 17.30 -7.72
N LYS A 27 15.38 17.74 -7.20
CA LYS A 27 15.34 18.04 -6.02
C LYS A 27 14.17 18.47 -5.61
N SER A 28 13.85 19.19 -6.10
CA SER A 28 12.78 19.74 -5.70
C SER A 28 11.86 18.81 -5.52
N GLY A 29 11.95 18.05 -6.15
CA GLY A 29 10.99 17.16 -6.09
C GLY A 29 10.69 16.68 -4.84
N ASP A 30 11.45 16.85 -4.01
CA ASP A 30 11.17 16.36 -2.87
C ASP A 30 9.85 16.38 -2.59
N GLY A 31 9.39 17.33 -2.35
CA GLY A 31 8.17 17.35 -1.86
C GLY A 31 7.19 16.83 -2.74
N ALA A 32 7.20 17.30 -3.78
CA ALA A 32 6.19 16.94 -4.66
C ALA A 32 6.10 15.53 -4.86
N ALA A 33 7.10 15.03 -5.07
CA ALA A 33 7.05 13.70 -5.44
C ALA A 33 6.54 12.87 -4.38
N ARG A 34 6.59 13.25 -3.24
CA ARG A 34 6.19 12.45 -2.29
C ARG A 34 4.88 12.11 -2.44
N GLY A 35 4.27 12.53 -3.04
CA GLY A 35 3.08 12.13 -3.24
C GLY A 35 2.60 11.19 -2.47
N ALA A 36 1.95 10.67 -2.49
CA ALA A 36 1.23 9.92 -1.84
C ALA A 36 1.45 8.50 -1.84
N SER A 37 2.14 7.95 -1.10
CA SER A 37 2.17 6.52 -0.98
C SER A 37 1.47 6.19 0.33
N LEU A 38 0.69 5.17 0.34
CA LEU A 38 0.12 4.69 1.58
C LEU A 38 1.17 3.86 2.31
N ALA A 39 1.24 4.05 3.59
CA ALA A 39 2.13 3.26 4.41
C ALA A 39 1.69 1.80 4.43
N GLN A 40 2.55 0.95 4.91
CA GLN A 40 2.24 -0.46 5.07
C GLN A 40 1.08 -0.64 6.07
N GLY A 41 0.26 -1.62 5.85
CA GLY A 41 -0.83 -1.93 6.75
C GLY A 41 -0.34 -2.35 8.12
N ALA A 42 -1.12 -2.05 9.13
CA ALA A 42 -0.81 -2.46 10.48
C ALA A 42 -1.10 -3.95 10.64
N LYS A 43 -0.22 -4.65 11.32
CA LYS A 43 -0.39 -6.08 11.55
C LYS A 43 -1.66 -6.31 12.36
N PRO A 44 -2.57 -7.16 11.90
CA PRO A 44 -3.80 -7.40 12.65
C PRO A 44 -3.58 -8.32 13.84
N THR A 45 -4.47 -8.21 14.80
CA THR A 45 -4.62 -9.23 15.83
C THR A 45 -5.76 -10.12 15.40
N ALA A 46 -5.69 -11.38 15.75
CA ALA A 46 -6.69 -12.35 15.37
C ALA A 46 -7.12 -13.13 16.61
N VAL A 47 -8.41 -13.15 16.88
CA VAL A 47 -8.95 -13.85 18.04
C VAL A 47 -9.98 -14.85 17.56
N LYS A 48 -9.76 -16.10 17.94
CA LYS A 48 -10.67 -17.18 17.60
C LYS A 48 -11.75 -17.28 18.64
N SER A 49 -12.96 -17.56 18.23
CA SER A 49 -14.08 -17.82 19.10
C SER A 49 -15.00 -18.86 18.49
N GLY A 50 -15.83 -19.49 19.32
CA GLY A 50 -16.77 -20.48 18.87
C GLY A 50 -16.20 -21.90 18.96
N VAL A 51 -17.09 -22.85 18.94
CA VAL A 51 -16.73 -24.25 19.06
C VAL A 51 -17.29 -25.04 17.88
N VAL A 52 -18.52 -24.81 17.54
CA VAL A 52 -19.16 -25.50 16.41
C VAL A 52 -18.99 -24.67 15.15
N VAL A 53 -19.22 -23.38 15.27
CA VAL A 53 -18.96 -22.45 14.19
C VAL A 53 -17.81 -21.57 14.68
N ILE A 54 -16.68 -21.69 14.04
CA ILE A 54 -15.50 -20.93 14.42
C ILE A 54 -15.53 -19.60 13.70
N THR A 55 -15.27 -18.55 14.45
CA THR A 55 -15.13 -17.18 13.93
C THR A 55 -13.77 -16.67 14.32
N VAL A 56 -13.08 -16.03 13.40
CA VAL A 56 -11.83 -15.32 13.69
C VAL A 56 -12.11 -13.84 13.56
N THR A 57 -12.06 -13.15 14.67
CA THR A 57 -12.23 -11.69 14.68
C THR A 57 -10.88 -11.04 14.53
N LEU A 58 -10.75 -10.18 13.54
CA LEU A 58 -9.54 -9.43 13.24
C LEU A 58 -9.73 -7.98 13.65
N SER A 59 -8.67 -7.36 14.15
CA SER A 59 -8.66 -5.93 14.40
C SER A 59 -7.26 -5.39 14.17
N TRP A 60 -7.16 -4.17 13.71
CA TRP A 60 -5.88 -3.54 13.38
C TRP A 60 -5.95 -2.03 13.59
N SER A 61 -4.80 -1.38 13.64
CA SER A 61 -4.73 0.06 13.78
C SER A 61 -4.91 0.73 12.42
N ALA A 62 -5.52 1.88 12.42
CA ALA A 62 -5.72 2.62 11.18
C ALA A 62 -4.39 3.06 10.59
N THR A 63 -4.29 3.02 9.28
CA THR A 63 -3.13 3.50 8.54
C THR A 63 -3.41 4.93 8.10
N PRO A 64 -2.53 5.89 8.42
CA PRO A 64 -2.76 7.28 8.01
C PRO A 64 -2.96 7.40 6.51
N GLY A 65 -3.97 8.12 6.12
CA GLY A 65 -4.30 8.32 4.72
C GLY A 65 -5.15 7.24 4.10
N ALA A 66 -5.35 6.12 4.76
CA ALA A 66 -6.19 5.06 4.22
C ALA A 66 -7.66 5.40 4.44
N THR A 67 -8.49 5.07 3.49
CA THR A 67 -9.94 5.21 3.60
C THR A 67 -10.62 3.84 3.60
N GLY A 68 -9.86 2.80 3.43
CA GLY A 68 -10.40 1.45 3.46
C GLY A 68 -9.29 0.43 3.62
N TYR A 69 -9.67 -0.82 3.78
CA TYR A 69 -8.74 -1.93 4.01
C TYR A 69 -9.24 -3.16 3.28
N VAL A 70 -8.30 -3.95 2.79
CA VAL A 70 -8.59 -5.23 2.18
C VAL A 70 -7.90 -6.30 3.01
N VAL A 71 -8.65 -7.24 3.49
CA VAL A 71 -8.13 -8.36 4.26
C VAL A 71 -7.87 -9.53 3.32
N SER A 72 -6.75 -10.18 3.49
CA SER A 72 -6.43 -11.38 2.74
C SER A 72 -6.13 -12.51 3.69
N ARG A 73 -6.52 -13.71 3.32
CA ARG A 73 -6.29 -14.91 4.12
C ARG A 73 -5.55 -15.94 3.28
N THR A 74 -4.54 -16.55 3.86
CA THR A 74 -3.81 -17.65 3.23
C THR A 74 -3.76 -18.81 4.20
N GLY A 75 -3.47 -19.98 3.69
CA GLY A 75 -3.45 -21.20 4.49
C GLY A 75 -4.84 -21.75 4.71
N GLY A 76 -4.90 -22.94 5.24
CA GLY A 76 -6.15 -23.63 5.48
C GLY A 76 -6.94 -23.86 4.22
N VAL A 77 -8.19 -24.19 4.39
CA VAL A 77 -9.11 -24.40 3.28
C VAL A 77 -10.28 -23.43 3.38
N GLY A 78 -10.95 -23.25 2.28
CA GLY A 78 -12.10 -22.35 2.18
C GLY A 78 -11.68 -20.92 1.87
N SER A 79 -12.66 -20.07 1.68
CA SER A 79 -12.43 -18.65 1.30
C SER A 79 -12.64 -17.75 2.51
N LEU A 80 -12.09 -16.58 2.43
CA LEU A 80 -12.36 -15.54 3.41
C LEU A 80 -13.87 -15.24 3.40
N GLY A 81 -14.45 -15.14 4.56
CA GLY A 81 -15.91 -14.96 4.68
C GLY A 81 -16.31 -13.86 5.64
N GLY A 82 -17.58 -13.90 6.00
CA GLY A 82 -18.13 -12.95 6.96
C GLY A 82 -18.01 -11.51 6.53
N THR A 83 -17.67 -10.66 7.48
CA THR A 83 -17.55 -9.24 7.21
C THR A 83 -16.15 -8.84 6.75
N CYS A 84 -15.27 -9.80 6.54
CA CYS A 84 -13.90 -9.51 6.11
C CYS A 84 -13.74 -9.39 4.59
N THR A 85 -14.81 -9.58 3.84
CA THR A 85 -14.75 -9.57 2.37
C THR A 85 -14.84 -8.14 1.81
N GLY A 86 -14.23 -7.92 0.68
CA GLY A 86 -14.31 -6.64 -0.01
C GLY A 86 -13.41 -5.58 0.60
N THR A 87 -13.74 -4.34 0.35
CA THR A 87 -13.00 -3.21 0.91
C THR A 87 -13.77 -2.69 2.12
N LEU A 88 -13.10 -2.70 3.25
CA LEU A 88 -13.71 -2.36 4.53
C LEU A 88 -13.40 -0.93 4.91
N ALA A 89 -14.38 -0.22 5.44
CA ALA A 89 -14.17 1.12 5.97
C ALA A 89 -13.85 1.08 7.46
N THR A 90 -13.86 -0.10 8.05
CA THR A 90 -13.61 -0.29 9.48
C THR A 90 -12.24 -0.92 9.69
N THR A 91 -11.77 -0.93 10.92
CA THR A 91 -10.51 -1.54 11.31
C THR A 91 -10.73 -2.86 12.04
N THR A 92 -11.85 -3.48 11.82
CA THR A 92 -12.16 -4.78 12.41
C THR A 92 -13.10 -5.54 11.48
N CYS A 93 -13.03 -6.84 11.51
CA CYS A 93 -13.95 -7.69 10.78
C CYS A 93 -13.94 -9.10 11.36
N ALA A 94 -14.90 -9.90 10.96
CA ALA A 94 -15.02 -11.28 11.42
C ALA A 94 -15.04 -12.22 10.21
N ASP A 95 -14.10 -13.15 10.18
CA ASP A 95 -14.05 -14.21 9.17
C ASP A 95 -14.82 -15.40 9.74
N THR A 96 -15.90 -15.75 9.12
CA THR A 96 -16.77 -16.82 9.57
C THR A 96 -17.58 -17.40 8.42
N PRO A 97 -17.83 -18.68 8.39
CA PRO A 97 -17.28 -19.69 9.26
C PRO A 97 -15.89 -20.13 8.80
N VAL A 98 -15.02 -20.44 9.73
CA VAL A 98 -13.74 -21.02 9.38
C VAL A 98 -13.72 -22.48 9.87
N LEU A 99 -12.93 -23.30 9.21
CA LEU A 99 -12.89 -24.71 9.53
C LEU A 99 -11.94 -24.98 10.69
N THR A 100 -12.23 -26.04 11.43
CA THR A 100 -11.40 -26.45 12.55
C THR A 100 -10.13 -27.15 12.06
N LEU A 101 -9.14 -27.23 12.93
CA LEU A 101 -7.89 -27.93 12.68
C LEU A 101 -7.14 -27.36 11.48
N GLN A 102 -7.24 -26.06 11.30
CA GLN A 102 -6.56 -25.34 10.22
C GLN A 102 -5.71 -24.25 10.80
N THR A 103 -4.74 -23.79 10.05
CA THR A 103 -3.98 -22.59 10.38
C THR A 103 -4.17 -21.60 9.26
N TYR A 104 -4.65 -20.43 9.62
CA TYR A 104 -4.89 -19.34 8.67
C TYR A 104 -3.97 -18.18 8.99
N THR A 105 -3.49 -17.51 7.97
CA THR A 105 -2.67 -16.31 8.12
C THR A 105 -3.39 -15.15 7.45
N TYR A 106 -3.56 -14.07 8.19
CA TYR A 106 -4.29 -12.89 7.75
C TYR A 106 -3.35 -11.71 7.57
N THR A 107 -3.56 -10.94 6.51
CA THR A 107 -2.86 -9.68 6.26
C THR A 107 -3.90 -8.62 5.94
N VAL A 108 -3.53 -7.37 6.19
CA VAL A 108 -4.39 -6.21 5.94
C VAL A 108 -3.65 -5.25 5.00
N THR A 109 -4.29 -4.90 3.91
CA THR A 109 -3.73 -3.96 2.94
C THR A 109 -4.54 -2.67 2.99
N PRO A 110 -3.93 -1.55 3.32
CA PRO A 110 -4.65 -0.28 3.34
C PRO A 110 -4.92 0.21 1.93
N ALA A 111 -6.03 0.89 1.77
CA ALA A 111 -6.50 1.34 0.48
C ALA A 111 -6.99 2.78 0.54
N ARG A 112 -6.88 3.48 -0.57
CA ARG A 112 -7.46 4.79 -0.73
C ARG A 112 -7.82 4.94 -2.20
N ASN A 113 -9.08 4.97 -2.49
CA ASN A 113 -9.58 4.94 -3.86
C ASN A 113 -9.00 3.71 -4.57
N SER A 114 -8.30 3.90 -5.66
CA SER A 114 -7.69 2.79 -6.37
C SER A 114 -6.28 2.48 -5.88
N TRP A 115 -5.76 3.24 -4.95
CA TRP A 115 -4.40 3.04 -4.47
C TRP A 115 -4.37 2.00 -3.36
N ARG A 116 -3.28 1.27 -3.31
CA ARG A 116 -3.05 0.26 -2.27
C ARG A 116 -1.69 0.49 -1.65
N GLY A 117 -1.61 0.38 -0.34
CA GLY A 117 -0.34 0.34 0.36
C GLY A 117 0.20 -1.09 0.37
N ALA A 118 1.33 -1.27 0.99
CA ALA A 118 1.88 -2.61 1.16
C ALA A 118 1.04 -3.38 2.19
N PRO A 119 0.86 -4.67 2.01
CA PRO A 119 0.14 -5.48 2.99
C PRO A 119 0.92 -5.55 4.30
N SER A 120 0.21 -5.73 5.37
CA SER A 120 0.79 -5.87 6.70
C SER A 120 1.60 -7.15 6.82
N LEU A 121 2.33 -7.27 7.89
CA LEU A 121 2.85 -8.56 8.29
C LEU A 121 1.67 -9.46 8.62
N GLY A 122 1.86 -10.75 8.44
CA GLY A 122 0.80 -11.70 8.67
C GLY A 122 0.61 -12.06 10.13
N THR A 123 -0.60 -12.38 10.50
CA THR A 123 -0.93 -12.93 11.81
C THR A 123 -1.57 -14.29 11.61
N SER A 124 -1.00 -15.30 12.21
CA SER A 124 -1.51 -16.66 12.09
C SER A 124 -2.37 -17.03 13.28
N VAL A 125 -3.41 -17.81 13.01
CA VAL A 125 -4.27 -18.33 14.05
C VAL A 125 -4.61 -19.79 13.70
N SER A 126 -4.56 -20.64 14.69
CA SER A 126 -4.94 -22.05 14.52
C SER A 126 -6.33 -22.25 15.12
N THR A 127 -7.17 -22.92 14.37
CA THR A 127 -8.58 -23.15 14.72
C THR A 127 -8.86 -24.56 15.15
#